data_c91653fce0226e3bfb51280ee10be698
#
_entry.id   c91653fce0226e3bfb51280ee10be698
#
_cell.length_a   1.000
_cell.length_b   1.000
_cell.length_c   1.000
_cell.angle_alpha   90.00
_cell.angle_beta   90.00
_cell.angle_gamma   90.00
#
_symmetry.space_group_name_H-M   'P 1'
#
loop_
_entity.id
_entity.type
_entity.pdbx_description
1 polymer ?
#
loop_
_entity_poly.entity_id
_entity_poly.type
_entity_poly.pdbx_seq_one_letter_code
_entity_poly.pdbx_strand_id
1 'polypeptide(L)'
;MRVAKFPDDTKGMAISFADVGSTSGWLIPTWYAKEVWKIDPETFWKYTEGATHAANEIAVQAAQVDMATDFDRNRNAMIAGGRLKEDSTKILWTSDPLPNDAIAVPKGTPKDFIDKVQKILVTITPEQAKTLLPNRYTGFVPATHASYASIENAGIAVGKIKPKT
;
A
#
# COMPACT_ATOMS: atom_id res chain seq x y z
N MET A 1 -3.48 -25.50 2.46
CA MET A 1 -4.68 -25.17 3.24
C MET A 1 -5.61 -24.32 2.39
N ARG A 2 -6.92 -24.52 2.46
CA ARG A 2 -7.86 -23.77 1.60
C ARG A 2 -8.56 -22.71 2.44
N VAL A 3 -8.19 -21.42 2.27
CA VAL A 3 -8.91 -20.29 2.86
C VAL A 3 -10.17 -20.06 2.02
N ALA A 4 -11.34 -20.27 2.61
CA ALA A 4 -12.64 -20.03 1.98
C ALA A 4 -13.20 -18.65 2.37
N LYS A 5 -12.99 -18.25 3.62
CA LYS A 5 -13.48 -16.98 4.19
C LYS A 5 -12.33 -16.25 4.89
N PHE A 6 -11.85 -15.18 4.28
CA PHE A 6 -10.85 -14.30 4.88
C PHE A 6 -11.56 -13.20 5.70
N PRO A 7 -11.09 -12.83 6.92
CA PRO A 7 -9.93 -13.41 7.61
C PRO A 7 -10.23 -14.64 8.48
N ASP A 8 -11.51 -15.04 8.68
CA ASP A 8 -11.95 -15.98 9.70
C ASP A 8 -11.18 -17.31 9.67
N ASP A 9 -10.97 -17.88 8.47
CA ASP A 9 -10.29 -19.16 8.30
C ASP A 9 -8.76 -19.09 8.49
N THR A 10 -8.22 -17.89 8.80
CA THR A 10 -6.77 -17.68 8.85
C THR A 10 -6.21 -17.53 10.28
N LYS A 11 -7.06 -17.72 11.30
CA LYS A 11 -6.61 -17.60 12.70
C LYS A 11 -5.45 -18.54 13.01
N GLY A 12 -4.40 -18.00 13.60
CA GLY A 12 -3.19 -18.74 13.98
C GLY A 12 -2.23 -19.04 12.82
N MET A 13 -2.54 -18.63 11.58
CA MET A 13 -1.63 -18.74 10.44
C MET A 13 -0.49 -17.71 10.55
N ALA A 14 0.63 -18.00 9.90
CA ALA A 14 1.76 -17.07 9.81
C ALA A 14 1.49 -15.99 8.77
N ILE A 15 1.61 -14.72 9.18
CA ILE A 15 1.45 -13.57 8.28
C ILE A 15 2.63 -12.60 8.42
N SER A 16 3.08 -12.07 7.28
CA SER A 16 4.10 -11.03 7.23
C SER A 16 3.51 -9.74 6.67
N PHE A 17 3.53 -8.69 7.48
CA PHE A 17 3.22 -7.34 7.02
C PHE A 17 4.49 -6.66 6.52
N ALA A 18 4.34 -5.68 5.64
CA ALA A 18 5.47 -4.87 5.18
C ALA A 18 5.97 -3.93 6.29
N ASP A 19 6.92 -3.06 5.94
CA ASP A 19 7.46 -2.06 6.85
C ASP A 19 6.37 -1.14 7.41
N VAL A 20 6.49 -0.75 8.68
CA VAL A 20 5.52 0.07 9.41
C VAL A 20 5.29 1.47 8.81
N GLY A 21 6.17 1.94 7.94
CA GLY A 21 5.99 3.15 7.13
C GLY A 21 5.19 2.93 5.86
N SER A 22 4.87 1.68 5.51
CA SER A 22 4.12 1.37 4.29
C SER A 22 2.62 1.60 4.44
N THR A 23 2.04 2.42 3.58
CA THR A 23 0.58 2.64 3.53
C THR A 23 -0.15 1.35 3.13
N SER A 24 0.21 0.73 2.01
CA SER A 24 -0.47 -0.45 1.47
C SER A 24 -0.14 -1.74 2.22
N GLY A 25 1.10 -1.87 2.70
CA GLY A 25 1.56 -3.12 3.30
C GLY A 25 1.49 -3.18 4.82
N TRP A 26 1.23 -2.04 5.48
CA TRP A 26 1.11 -2.01 6.94
C TRP A 26 -0.11 -1.21 7.43
N LEU A 27 -0.21 0.06 7.08
CA LEU A 27 -1.22 0.96 7.64
C LEU A 27 -2.65 0.49 7.33
N ILE A 28 -2.95 0.28 6.06
CA ILE A 28 -4.29 -0.10 5.61
C ILE A 28 -4.67 -1.52 6.07
N PRO A 29 -3.83 -2.55 5.92
CA PRO A 29 -4.12 -3.86 6.50
C PRO A 29 -4.34 -3.83 8.00
N THR A 30 -3.54 -3.06 8.75
CA THR A 30 -3.71 -2.90 10.21
C THR A 30 -5.03 -2.23 10.55
N TRP A 31 -5.41 -1.19 9.82
CA TRP A 31 -6.68 -0.50 10.01
C TRP A 31 -7.86 -1.43 9.73
N TYR A 32 -7.84 -2.18 8.62
CA TYR A 32 -8.89 -3.16 8.32
C TYR A 32 -8.97 -4.24 9.40
N ALA A 33 -7.85 -4.77 9.86
CA ALA A 33 -7.83 -5.75 10.93
C ALA A 33 -8.53 -5.23 12.18
N LYS A 34 -8.13 -4.06 12.66
CA LYS A 34 -8.63 -3.50 13.92
C LYS A 34 -10.03 -2.93 13.80
N GLU A 35 -10.33 -2.16 12.75
CA GLU A 35 -11.56 -1.38 12.65
C GLU A 35 -12.68 -2.10 11.88
N VAL A 36 -12.35 -2.91 10.90
CA VAL A 36 -13.36 -3.58 10.07
C VAL A 36 -13.57 -5.03 10.53
N TRP A 37 -12.50 -5.80 10.62
CA TRP A 37 -12.60 -7.23 11.01
C TRP A 37 -12.62 -7.43 12.52
N LYS A 38 -12.33 -6.38 13.30
CA LYS A 38 -12.31 -6.40 14.78
C LYS A 38 -11.39 -7.48 15.35
N ILE A 39 -10.25 -7.65 14.73
CA ILE A 39 -9.18 -8.54 15.18
C ILE A 39 -7.91 -7.74 15.47
N ASP A 40 -7.11 -8.21 16.43
CA ASP A 40 -5.77 -7.71 16.65
C ASP A 40 -4.78 -8.59 15.88
N PRO A 41 -4.03 -8.05 14.90
CA PRO A 41 -3.07 -8.81 14.11
C PRO A 41 -2.11 -9.65 14.95
N GLU A 42 -1.56 -9.08 16.03
CA GLU A 42 -0.55 -9.71 16.87
C GLU A 42 -1.06 -10.92 17.65
N THR A 43 -2.34 -10.95 17.95
CA THR A 43 -2.95 -12.05 18.73
C THR A 43 -3.75 -13.01 17.87
N PHE A 44 -4.24 -12.54 16.72
CA PHE A 44 -5.04 -13.36 15.82
C PHE A 44 -4.18 -14.23 14.90
N TRP A 45 -3.04 -13.71 14.43
CA TRP A 45 -2.08 -14.39 13.57
C TRP A 45 -0.74 -14.64 14.28
N LYS A 46 0.10 -15.49 13.70
CA LYS A 46 1.54 -15.48 13.97
C LYS A 46 2.14 -14.33 13.16
N TYR A 47 2.09 -13.14 13.74
CA TYR A 47 2.34 -11.87 13.09
C TYR A 47 3.83 -11.53 13.05
N THR A 48 4.29 -11.05 11.91
CA THR A 48 5.58 -10.38 11.73
C THR A 48 5.40 -9.16 10.82
N GLU A 49 6.32 -8.18 10.91
CA GLU A 49 6.33 -6.97 10.10
C GLU A 49 7.76 -6.54 9.76
N GLY A 50 7.92 -5.54 8.90
CA GLY A 50 9.21 -4.95 8.54
C GLY A 50 9.82 -5.50 7.25
N ALA A 51 9.18 -6.45 6.59
CA ALA A 51 9.67 -6.97 5.32
C ALA A 51 9.42 -5.98 4.15
N THR A 52 10.19 -6.09 3.09
CA THR A 52 9.83 -5.42 1.83
C THR A 52 8.70 -6.15 1.13
N HIS A 53 7.93 -5.45 0.31
CA HIS A 53 6.85 -6.07 -0.48
C HIS A 53 7.33 -7.26 -1.32
N ALA A 54 8.50 -7.12 -1.97
CA ALA A 54 9.08 -8.21 -2.75
C ALA A 54 9.51 -9.40 -1.88
N ALA A 55 10.04 -9.16 -0.68
CA ALA A 55 10.38 -10.24 0.26
C ALA A 55 9.13 -10.98 0.74
N ASN A 56 8.04 -10.26 0.97
CA ASN A 56 6.75 -10.82 1.34
C ASN A 56 6.23 -11.82 0.29
N GLU A 57 6.21 -11.44 -0.97
CA GLU A 57 5.77 -12.34 -2.06
C GLU A 57 6.66 -13.60 -2.17
N ILE A 58 7.99 -13.43 -2.04
CA ILE A 58 8.93 -14.55 -2.08
C ILE A 58 8.72 -15.47 -0.86
N ALA A 59 8.48 -14.91 0.32
CA ALA A 59 8.25 -15.71 1.53
C ALA A 59 6.98 -16.58 1.43
N VAL A 60 5.90 -16.05 0.84
CA VAL A 60 4.69 -16.83 0.57
C VAL A 60 4.96 -17.90 -0.49
N GLN A 61 5.62 -17.56 -1.61
CA GLN A 61 5.99 -18.52 -2.65
C GLN A 61 6.87 -19.67 -2.11
N ALA A 62 7.77 -19.36 -1.17
CA ALA A 62 8.65 -20.33 -0.53
C ALA A 62 8.00 -21.06 0.66
N ALA A 63 6.72 -20.81 0.96
CA ALA A 63 5.99 -21.34 2.12
C ALA A 63 6.68 -21.05 3.47
N GLN A 64 7.41 -19.95 3.58
CA GLN A 64 8.00 -19.47 4.84
C GLN A 64 6.97 -18.81 5.73
N VAL A 65 5.95 -18.20 5.12
CA VAL A 65 4.74 -17.69 5.76
C VAL A 65 3.52 -18.15 4.96
N ASP A 66 2.36 -18.21 5.62
CA ASP A 66 1.11 -18.62 4.97
C ASP A 66 0.51 -17.48 4.13
N MET A 67 0.70 -16.25 4.58
CA MET A 67 0.14 -15.05 3.96
C MET A 67 1.11 -13.86 4.12
N ALA A 68 0.94 -12.86 3.25
CA ALA A 68 1.67 -11.60 3.39
C ALA A 68 0.87 -10.43 2.80
N THR A 69 1.25 -9.22 3.17
CA THR A 69 0.71 -8.00 2.56
C THR A 69 1.58 -7.53 1.41
N ASP A 70 0.94 -7.08 0.35
CA ASP A 70 1.60 -6.48 -0.81
C ASP A 70 0.69 -5.43 -1.46
N PHE A 71 1.09 -4.88 -2.59
CA PHE A 71 0.27 -4.07 -3.47
C PHE A 71 0.34 -4.61 -4.91
N ASP A 72 -0.75 -4.42 -5.64
CA ASP A 72 -0.99 -5.00 -6.96
C ASP A 72 0.16 -4.78 -7.97
N ARG A 73 0.71 -3.57 -8.03
CA ARG A 73 1.79 -3.23 -8.97
C ARG A 73 3.10 -3.97 -8.66
N ASN A 74 3.42 -4.21 -7.37
CA ASN A 74 4.62 -4.97 -7.02
C ASN A 74 4.45 -6.43 -7.47
N ARG A 75 3.34 -7.07 -7.08
CA ARG A 75 3.03 -8.45 -7.48
C ARG A 75 3.09 -8.61 -9.01
N ASN A 76 2.39 -7.75 -9.75
CA ASN A 76 2.37 -7.80 -11.22
C ASN A 76 3.76 -7.61 -11.84
N ALA A 77 4.60 -6.74 -11.25
CA ALA A 77 5.97 -6.55 -11.72
C ALA A 77 6.85 -7.75 -11.47
N MET A 78 6.68 -8.40 -10.32
CA MET A 78 7.46 -9.59 -9.99
C MET A 78 7.09 -10.76 -10.90
N ILE A 79 5.81 -10.91 -11.25
CA ILE A 79 5.35 -11.91 -12.22
C ILE A 79 5.91 -11.61 -13.61
N ALA A 80 5.73 -10.39 -14.10
CA ALA A 80 6.24 -9.97 -15.41
C ALA A 80 7.76 -10.09 -15.54
N GLY A 81 8.48 -9.88 -14.44
CA GLY A 81 9.94 -10.03 -14.36
C GLY A 81 10.42 -11.46 -14.05
N GLY A 82 9.54 -12.45 -13.98
CA GLY A 82 9.88 -13.85 -13.70
C GLY A 82 10.37 -14.12 -12.27
N ARG A 83 10.22 -13.18 -11.36
CA ARG A 83 10.63 -13.32 -9.95
C ARG A 83 9.58 -14.00 -9.08
N LEU A 84 8.34 -13.98 -9.51
CA LEU A 84 7.20 -14.63 -8.88
C LEU A 84 6.46 -15.46 -9.92
N LYS A 85 6.11 -16.69 -9.62
CA LYS A 85 5.23 -17.50 -10.47
C LYS A 85 3.79 -17.05 -10.24
N GLU A 86 3.02 -16.88 -11.32
CA GLU A 86 1.65 -16.38 -11.28
C GLU A 86 0.72 -17.21 -10.38
N ASP A 87 0.89 -18.52 -10.40
CA ASP A 87 0.10 -19.51 -9.66
C ASP A 87 0.62 -19.82 -8.25
N SER A 88 1.79 -19.24 -7.87
CA SER A 88 2.39 -19.51 -6.56
C SER A 88 1.74 -18.77 -5.40
N THR A 89 1.03 -17.69 -5.68
CA THR A 89 0.32 -16.89 -4.68
C THR A 89 -1.11 -16.58 -5.13
N LYS A 90 -2.04 -16.54 -4.19
CA LYS A 90 -3.44 -16.20 -4.40
C LYS A 90 -3.81 -14.95 -3.61
N ILE A 91 -4.49 -14.01 -4.24
CA ILE A 91 -5.06 -12.85 -3.54
C ILE A 91 -6.27 -13.32 -2.71
N LEU A 92 -6.20 -13.10 -1.40
CA LEU A 92 -7.26 -13.43 -0.45
C LEU A 92 -8.19 -12.24 -0.20
N TRP A 93 -7.66 -11.04 -0.26
CA TRP A 93 -8.39 -9.80 -0.03
C TRP A 93 -7.70 -8.62 -0.75
N THR A 94 -8.49 -7.63 -1.13
CA THR A 94 -8.02 -6.37 -1.75
C THR A 94 -8.76 -5.21 -1.10
N SER A 95 -8.02 -4.16 -0.72
CA SER A 95 -8.60 -2.91 -0.22
C SER A 95 -9.26 -2.11 -1.33
N ASP A 96 -9.99 -1.06 -0.96
CA ASP A 96 -10.33 0.01 -1.87
C ASP A 96 -9.05 0.62 -2.48
N PRO A 97 -9.13 1.20 -3.69
CA PRO A 97 -7.99 1.86 -4.32
C PRO A 97 -7.41 2.96 -3.45
N LEU A 98 -6.09 2.97 -3.32
CA LEU A 98 -5.35 3.97 -2.56
C LEU A 98 -4.77 5.03 -3.51
N PRO A 99 -4.78 6.32 -3.14
CA PRO A 99 -4.06 7.33 -3.90
C PRO A 99 -2.56 7.04 -3.86
N ASN A 100 -1.88 7.34 -4.96
CA ASN A 100 -0.40 7.30 -5.00
C ASN A 100 0.20 8.44 -4.19
N ASP A 101 1.52 8.39 -4.00
CA ASP A 101 2.27 9.39 -3.25
C ASP A 101 2.05 10.80 -3.81
N ALA A 102 1.88 11.76 -2.91
CA ALA A 102 1.73 13.17 -3.27
C ALA A 102 3.09 13.86 -3.40
N ILE A 103 3.20 14.79 -4.34
CA ILE A 103 4.25 15.80 -4.31
C ILE A 103 3.76 16.92 -3.39
N ALA A 104 4.42 17.07 -2.25
CA ALA A 104 4.08 18.06 -1.25
C ALA A 104 5.15 19.14 -1.15
N VAL A 105 4.78 20.32 -0.70
CA VAL A 105 5.67 21.44 -0.43
C VAL A 105 5.56 21.89 1.02
N PRO A 106 6.59 22.47 1.63
CA PRO A 106 6.53 23.03 2.97
C PRO A 106 5.44 24.08 3.13
N LYS A 107 4.89 24.19 4.35
CA LYS A 107 3.98 25.29 4.71
C LYS A 107 4.68 26.63 4.51
N GLY A 108 4.00 27.58 3.86
CA GLY A 108 4.56 28.91 3.56
C GLY A 108 5.29 29.01 2.21
N THR A 109 5.36 27.94 1.43
CA THR A 109 5.85 28.03 0.05
C THR A 109 5.01 29.03 -0.75
N PRO A 110 5.63 29.96 -1.50
CA PRO A 110 4.91 30.98 -2.28
C PRO A 110 3.93 30.36 -3.27
N LYS A 111 2.72 30.93 -3.33
CA LYS A 111 1.65 30.38 -4.16
C LYS A 111 1.99 30.32 -5.65
N ASP A 112 2.66 31.35 -6.17
CA ASP A 112 3.09 31.41 -7.57
C ASP A 112 4.07 30.29 -7.94
N PHE A 113 4.93 29.90 -7.00
CA PHE A 113 5.83 28.75 -7.18
C PHE A 113 5.00 27.45 -7.21
N ILE A 114 4.07 27.27 -6.28
CA ILE A 114 3.18 26.08 -6.23
C ILE A 114 2.41 25.95 -7.55
N ASP A 115 1.77 27.05 -8.00
CA ASP A 115 0.97 27.06 -9.22
C ASP A 115 1.80 26.71 -10.47
N LYS A 116 3.03 27.23 -10.54
CA LYS A 116 3.98 26.90 -11.64
C LYS A 116 4.37 25.42 -11.63
N VAL A 117 4.78 24.90 -10.48
CA VAL A 117 5.18 23.48 -10.35
C VAL A 117 4.01 22.55 -10.67
N GLN A 118 2.83 22.83 -10.09
CA GLN A 118 1.64 22.04 -10.35
C GLN A 118 1.28 22.04 -11.84
N LYS A 119 1.31 23.21 -12.48
CA LYS A 119 1.05 23.34 -13.93
C LYS A 119 2.03 22.49 -14.74
N ILE A 120 3.32 22.54 -14.44
CA ILE A 120 4.33 21.73 -15.14
C ILE A 120 4.03 20.24 -14.98
N LEU A 121 3.78 19.79 -13.75
CA LEU A 121 3.57 18.37 -13.47
C LEU A 121 2.31 17.81 -14.14
N VAL A 122 1.17 18.52 -14.05
CA VAL A 122 -0.09 18.05 -14.63
C VAL A 122 -0.15 18.16 -16.15
N THR A 123 0.79 18.85 -16.78
CA THR A 123 0.89 18.93 -18.25
C THR A 123 1.85 17.90 -18.85
N ILE A 124 2.50 17.07 -18.03
CA ILE A 124 3.32 15.96 -18.54
C ILE A 124 2.43 14.99 -19.30
N THR A 125 2.73 14.82 -20.58
CA THR A 125 1.99 13.87 -21.43
C THR A 125 2.39 12.42 -21.15
N PRO A 126 1.57 11.43 -21.52
CA PRO A 126 1.94 10.00 -21.38
C PRO A 126 3.25 9.64 -22.09
N GLU A 127 3.56 10.28 -23.23
CA GLU A 127 4.83 10.07 -23.95
C GLU A 127 6.01 10.61 -23.16
N GLN A 128 5.90 11.81 -22.60
CA GLN A 128 6.92 12.38 -21.72
C GLN A 128 7.07 11.56 -20.43
N ALA A 129 5.96 11.08 -19.87
CA ALA A 129 5.98 10.26 -18.67
C ALA A 129 6.82 8.98 -18.84
N LYS A 130 6.81 8.35 -20.02
CA LYS A 130 7.65 7.16 -20.30
C LYS A 130 9.15 7.41 -20.11
N THR A 131 9.60 8.65 -20.30
CA THR A 131 11.02 9.01 -20.19
C THR A 131 11.35 9.66 -18.84
N LEU A 132 10.40 10.43 -18.29
CA LEU A 132 10.63 11.28 -17.12
C LEU A 132 10.23 10.62 -15.79
N LEU A 133 9.31 9.65 -15.83
CA LEU A 133 8.75 9.05 -14.63
C LEU A 133 9.15 7.58 -14.52
N PRO A 134 9.13 7.03 -13.31
CA PRO A 134 9.29 5.58 -13.13
C PRO A 134 8.24 4.81 -13.94
N ASN A 135 8.60 3.62 -14.39
CA ASN A 135 7.70 2.74 -15.14
C ASN A 135 6.31 2.66 -14.49
N ARG A 136 5.26 2.77 -15.31
CA ARG A 136 3.83 2.70 -14.97
C ARG A 136 3.18 4.00 -14.47
N TYR A 137 3.94 5.07 -14.28
CA TYR A 137 3.35 6.38 -14.10
C TYR A 137 3.11 7.01 -15.47
N THR A 138 1.90 7.52 -15.67
CA THR A 138 1.48 8.12 -16.96
C THR A 138 1.32 9.63 -16.88
N GLY A 139 1.54 10.22 -15.70
CA GLY A 139 1.44 11.64 -15.43
C GLY A 139 1.05 11.95 -14.00
N PHE A 140 0.66 13.19 -13.77
CA PHE A 140 0.18 13.67 -12.49
C PHE A 140 -1.23 14.21 -12.59
N VAL A 141 -1.98 14.11 -11.51
CA VAL A 141 -3.32 14.71 -11.37
C VAL A 141 -3.30 15.69 -10.20
N PRO A 142 -4.10 16.76 -10.24
CA PRO A 142 -4.28 17.63 -9.09
C PRO A 142 -4.79 16.82 -7.89
N ALA A 143 -4.20 17.07 -6.71
CA ALA A 143 -4.61 16.44 -5.48
C ALA A 143 -4.81 17.48 -4.38
N THR A 144 -5.70 17.19 -3.46
CA THR A 144 -5.98 18.02 -2.28
C THR A 144 -5.84 17.15 -1.03
N HIS A 145 -5.90 17.78 0.13
CA HIS A 145 -5.94 17.06 1.40
C HIS A 145 -7.07 16.01 1.44
N ALA A 146 -8.25 16.35 0.91
CA ALA A 146 -9.39 15.44 0.84
C ALA A 146 -9.12 14.17 0.03
N SER A 147 -8.21 14.22 -0.95
CA SER A 147 -7.80 13.04 -1.75
C SER A 147 -7.12 11.96 -0.90
N TYR A 148 -6.61 12.32 0.28
CA TYR A 148 -5.88 11.44 1.20
C TYR A 148 -6.62 11.21 2.53
N ALA A 149 -7.88 11.63 2.63
CA ALA A 149 -8.66 11.54 3.87
C ALA A 149 -8.79 10.11 4.40
N SER A 150 -8.93 9.11 3.53
CA SER A 150 -8.99 7.71 3.94
C SER A 150 -7.70 7.24 4.62
N ILE A 151 -6.54 7.65 4.09
CA ILE A 151 -5.22 7.33 4.67
C ILE A 151 -5.02 8.07 5.99
N GLU A 152 -5.40 9.36 6.07
CA GLU A 152 -5.34 10.15 7.30
C GLU A 152 -6.21 9.51 8.39
N ASN A 153 -7.45 9.16 8.07
CA ASN A 153 -8.37 8.51 9.00
C ASN A 153 -7.85 7.16 9.49
N ALA A 154 -7.29 6.34 8.61
CA ALA A 154 -6.65 5.10 8.98
C ALA A 154 -5.46 5.36 9.92
N GLY A 155 -4.62 6.35 9.62
CA GLY A 155 -3.48 6.74 10.44
C GLY A 155 -3.87 7.24 11.83
N ILE A 156 -4.97 7.99 11.94
CA ILE A 156 -5.54 8.42 13.23
C ILE A 156 -6.06 7.20 14.01
N ALA A 157 -6.83 6.34 13.37
CA ALA A 157 -7.46 5.19 14.02
C ALA A 157 -6.43 4.19 14.60
N VAL A 158 -5.29 4.01 13.91
CA VAL A 158 -4.19 3.14 14.42
C VAL A 158 -3.17 3.89 15.29
N GLY A 159 -3.39 5.19 15.58
CA GLY A 159 -2.53 5.98 16.47
C GLY A 159 -1.22 6.49 15.84
N LYS A 160 -1.06 6.42 14.52
CA LYS A 160 0.13 6.94 13.81
C LYS A 160 0.05 8.44 13.52
N ILE A 161 -1.14 8.99 13.43
CA ILE A 161 -1.41 10.41 13.19
C ILE A 161 -2.22 10.95 14.37
N LYS A 162 -1.80 12.07 14.93
CA LYS A 162 -2.61 12.78 15.95
C LYS A 162 -3.76 13.51 15.27
N PRO A 163 -5.00 13.41 15.79
CA PRO A 163 -6.10 14.23 15.30
C PRO A 163 -5.73 15.72 15.34
N LYS A 164 -6.14 16.47 14.33
CA LYS A 164 -6.04 17.93 14.38
C LYS A 164 -7.03 18.45 15.43
N THR A 165 -6.52 19.11 16.46
CA THR A 165 -7.30 19.86 17.44
C THR A 165 -7.81 21.15 16.80
#